data_031aae1830e0fd875c2fd88b48c77554
#
_entry.id   031aae1830e0fd875c2fd88b48c77554
#
_cell.length_a   1.000
_cell.length_b   1.000
_cell.length_c   1.000
_cell.angle_alpha   90.00
_cell.angle_beta   90.00
_cell.angle_gamma   90.00
#
_symmetry.space_group_name_H-M   'P 1'
#
loop_
_entity.id
_entity.type
_entity.pdbx_description
1 polymer ?
#
loop_
_entity_poly.entity_id
_entity_poly.type
_entity_poly.pdbx_seq_one_letter_code
_entity_poly.pdbx_strand_id
1 'polypeptide(L)'
;MIRYFYTEHHVTTEVESIRNGAWIELTDPTHEEAQKIASKLKIDIEDLLSAIDPEEKNRIELQEGYTLILVDIPAIEVRHGQRSYTTIPLGIILTQDEIVTVCSEATPILSQF
;
A
#
# COMPACT_ATOMS: atom_id res chain seq x y z
N MET A 1 2.05 1.72 10.13
CA MET A 1 3.47 2.06 9.92
C MET A 1 3.65 2.61 8.51
N ILE A 2 4.34 3.72 8.40
CA ILE A 2 4.64 4.36 7.12
C ILE A 2 6.12 4.21 6.85
N ARG A 3 6.46 3.73 5.65
CA ARG A 3 7.85 3.68 5.20
C ARG A 3 7.95 4.34 3.83
N TYR A 4 9.04 5.02 3.58
CA TYR A 4 9.29 5.73 2.33
C TYR A 4 10.50 5.14 1.63
N PHE A 5 10.38 4.88 0.33
CA PHE A 5 11.46 4.34 -0.48
C PHE A 5 11.71 5.23 -1.70
N TYR A 6 12.95 5.29 -2.11
CA TYR A 6 13.35 6.06 -3.28
C TYR A 6 14.34 5.24 -4.11
N THR A 7 14.11 5.22 -5.42
CA THR A 7 14.97 4.48 -6.34
C THR A 7 15.84 5.46 -7.10
N GLU A 8 17.16 5.25 -7.04
CA GLU A 8 18.14 6.04 -7.76
C GLU A 8 19.21 5.10 -8.31
N HIS A 9 19.54 5.25 -9.61
CA HIS A 9 20.53 4.38 -10.28
C HIS A 9 20.22 2.89 -10.11
N HIS A 10 18.94 2.50 -10.23
CA HIS A 10 18.44 1.13 -10.06
C HIS A 10 18.58 0.55 -8.65
N VAL A 11 18.88 1.38 -7.67
CA VAL A 11 18.94 0.96 -6.26
C VAL A 11 17.83 1.63 -5.48
N THR A 12 17.01 0.82 -4.81
CA THR A 12 15.92 1.30 -3.96
C THR A 12 16.40 1.32 -2.50
N THR A 13 16.29 2.48 -1.87
CA THR A 13 16.67 2.64 -0.47
C THR A 13 15.53 3.25 0.32
N GLU A 14 15.45 2.91 1.60
CA GLU A 14 14.50 3.54 2.51
C GLU A 14 15.00 4.95 2.85
N VAL A 15 14.07 5.92 2.79
CA VAL A 15 14.35 7.33 3.10
C VAL A 15 13.38 7.82 4.18
N GLU A 16 13.68 8.98 4.76
CA GLU A 16 12.91 9.46 5.92
C GLU A 16 11.68 10.28 5.56
N SER A 17 11.56 10.72 4.31
CA SER A 17 10.47 11.61 3.89
C SER A 17 10.10 11.37 2.45
N ILE A 18 8.93 11.92 2.07
CA ILE A 18 8.43 11.83 0.70
C ILE A 18 9.31 12.65 -0.25
N ARG A 19 9.63 12.03 -1.39
CA ARG A 19 10.28 12.69 -2.51
C ARG A 19 9.48 12.40 -3.78
N ASN A 20 9.60 13.25 -4.79
CA ASN A 20 9.02 12.95 -6.11
C ASN A 20 9.61 11.64 -6.62
N GLY A 21 8.74 10.75 -7.11
CA GLY A 21 9.16 9.42 -7.54
C GLY A 21 9.31 8.41 -6.41
N ALA A 22 8.88 8.75 -5.20
CA ALA A 22 8.99 7.85 -4.04
C ALA A 22 7.89 6.78 -4.05
N TRP A 23 8.20 5.68 -3.42
CA TRP A 23 7.22 4.66 -3.04
C TRP A 23 6.93 4.82 -1.56
N ILE A 24 5.65 4.97 -1.21
CA ILE A 24 5.18 5.09 0.16
C ILE A 24 4.46 3.81 0.53
N GLU A 25 5.00 3.09 1.51
CA GLU A 25 4.43 1.82 1.98
C GLU A 25 3.69 2.05 3.30
N LEU A 26 2.38 1.79 3.28
CA LEU A 26 1.54 1.81 4.48
C LEU A 26 1.24 0.37 4.88
N THR A 27 1.68 -0.02 6.07
CA THR A 27 1.42 -1.35 6.63
C THR A 27 0.61 -1.18 7.90
N ASP A 28 -0.58 -1.76 7.93
CA ASP A 28 -1.53 -1.64 9.04
C ASP A 28 -1.60 -0.19 9.53
N PRO A 29 -1.94 0.76 8.65
CA PRO A 29 -1.88 2.16 9.01
C PRO A 29 -2.94 2.53 10.04
N THR A 30 -2.56 3.41 10.97
CA THR A 30 -3.54 4.05 11.83
C THR A 30 -4.33 5.08 11.01
N HIS A 31 -5.48 5.50 11.53
CA HIS A 31 -6.27 6.54 10.86
C HIS A 31 -5.45 7.82 10.69
N GLU A 32 -4.64 8.18 11.67
CA GLU A 32 -3.78 9.36 11.60
C GLU A 32 -2.72 9.24 10.51
N GLU A 33 -2.12 8.07 10.37
CA GLU A 33 -1.15 7.80 9.32
C GLU A 33 -1.79 7.89 7.93
N ALA A 34 -2.96 7.28 7.77
CA ALA A 34 -3.70 7.34 6.52
C ALA A 34 -4.10 8.79 6.19
N GLN A 35 -4.57 9.55 7.19
CA GLN A 35 -4.95 10.94 7.02
C GLN A 35 -3.77 11.81 6.59
N LYS A 36 -2.60 11.57 7.17
CA LYS A 36 -1.37 12.29 6.83
C LYS A 36 -1.02 12.12 5.35
N ILE A 37 -1.04 10.90 4.86
CA ILE A 37 -0.71 10.62 3.46
C ILE A 37 -1.81 11.11 2.53
N ALA A 38 -3.09 10.90 2.90
CA ALA A 38 -4.21 11.38 2.11
C ALA A 38 -4.16 12.89 1.90
N SER A 39 -3.89 13.64 2.97
CA SER A 39 -3.81 15.09 2.90
C SER A 39 -2.61 15.56 2.07
N LYS A 40 -1.47 14.89 2.22
CA LYS A 40 -0.24 15.29 1.57
C LYS A 40 -0.26 15.03 0.06
N LEU A 41 -0.86 13.92 -0.36
CA LEU A 41 -0.91 13.51 -1.76
C LEU A 41 -2.25 13.84 -2.43
N LYS A 42 -3.19 14.45 -1.70
CA LYS A 42 -4.53 14.79 -2.20
C LYS A 42 -5.29 13.56 -2.68
N ILE A 43 -5.26 12.51 -1.87
CA ILE A 43 -5.98 11.27 -2.08
C ILE A 43 -7.15 11.23 -1.11
N ASP A 44 -8.30 10.70 -1.56
CA ASP A 44 -9.43 10.49 -0.67
C ASP A 44 -9.04 9.41 0.36
N ILE A 45 -9.21 9.74 1.65
CA ILE A 45 -8.85 8.82 2.73
C ILE A 45 -9.65 7.51 2.65
N GLU A 46 -10.89 7.56 2.15
CA GLU A 46 -11.69 6.34 1.98
C GLU A 46 -11.05 5.36 1.01
N ASP A 47 -10.35 5.87 -0.01
CA ASP A 47 -9.63 5.01 -0.95
C ASP A 47 -8.43 4.33 -0.28
N LEU A 48 -7.72 5.03 0.62
CA LEU A 48 -6.65 4.40 1.39
C LEU A 48 -7.19 3.34 2.34
N LEU A 49 -8.31 3.62 3.00
CA LEU A 49 -8.90 2.70 3.97
C LEU A 49 -9.57 1.50 3.31
N SER A 50 -10.02 1.63 2.05
CA SER A 50 -10.56 0.50 1.29
C SER A 50 -9.56 -0.65 1.16
N ALA A 51 -8.28 -0.32 1.10
CA ALA A 51 -7.23 -1.32 0.94
C ALA A 51 -7.06 -2.26 2.13
N ILE A 52 -7.55 -1.86 3.31
CA ILE A 52 -7.49 -2.70 4.51
C ILE A 52 -8.85 -3.27 4.90
N ASP A 53 -9.85 -3.08 4.07
CA ASP A 53 -11.19 -3.63 4.27
C ASP A 53 -11.29 -4.96 3.53
N PRO A 54 -11.42 -6.09 4.24
CA PRO A 54 -11.47 -7.41 3.59
C PRO A 54 -12.75 -7.64 2.76
N GLU A 55 -13.76 -6.79 2.91
CA GLU A 55 -15.00 -6.90 2.14
C GLU A 55 -14.95 -6.15 0.82
N GLU A 56 -13.92 -5.35 0.59
CA GLU A 56 -13.77 -4.64 -0.66
C GLU A 56 -13.42 -5.59 -1.80
N LYS A 57 -13.97 -5.31 -2.98
CA LYS A 57 -13.74 -6.14 -4.16
C LYS A 57 -12.56 -5.63 -4.97
N ASN A 58 -11.86 -6.56 -5.60
CA ASN A 58 -10.81 -6.22 -6.56
C ASN A 58 -11.36 -5.31 -7.64
N ARG A 59 -10.71 -4.20 -7.89
CA ARG A 59 -11.13 -3.24 -8.92
C ARG A 59 -10.04 -2.24 -9.23
N ILE A 60 -10.21 -1.56 -10.35
CA ILE A 60 -9.39 -0.41 -10.73
C ILE A 60 -10.34 0.78 -10.86
N GLU A 61 -10.02 1.86 -10.16
CA GLU A 61 -10.79 3.10 -10.23
C GLU A 61 -9.90 4.25 -10.67
N LEU A 62 -10.33 4.96 -11.70
CA LEU A 62 -9.66 6.18 -12.15
C LEU A 62 -10.29 7.36 -11.41
N GLN A 63 -9.49 7.99 -10.56
CA GLN A 63 -9.91 9.19 -9.83
C GLN A 63 -9.24 10.42 -10.41
N GLU A 64 -9.67 11.60 -9.99
CA GLU A 64 -9.00 12.82 -10.39
C GLU A 64 -7.64 12.93 -9.70
N GLY A 65 -6.57 12.82 -10.49
CA GLY A 65 -5.20 12.96 -9.99
C GLY A 65 -4.53 11.67 -9.54
N TYR A 66 -5.25 10.54 -9.50
CA TYR A 66 -4.64 9.26 -9.15
C TYR A 66 -5.48 8.08 -9.63
N THR A 67 -4.87 6.91 -9.63
CA THR A 67 -5.53 5.64 -9.94
C THR A 67 -5.46 4.73 -8.72
N LEU A 68 -6.60 4.17 -8.33
CA LEU A 68 -6.69 3.20 -7.24
C LEU A 68 -6.80 1.79 -7.83
N ILE A 69 -5.94 0.89 -7.37
CA ILE A 69 -5.98 -0.53 -7.74
C ILE A 69 -6.13 -1.34 -6.47
N LEU A 70 -7.18 -2.15 -6.38
CA LEU A 70 -7.40 -3.08 -5.29
C LEU A 70 -7.30 -4.50 -5.81
N VAL A 71 -6.37 -5.27 -5.27
CA VAL A 71 -6.15 -6.67 -5.62
C VAL A 71 -5.98 -7.50 -4.36
N ASP A 72 -6.25 -8.79 -4.48
CA ASP A 72 -5.96 -9.73 -3.41
C ASP A 72 -4.59 -10.37 -3.67
N ILE A 73 -3.80 -10.49 -2.61
CA ILE A 73 -2.51 -11.16 -2.67
C ILE A 73 -2.51 -12.33 -1.70
N PRO A 74 -1.71 -13.39 -2.00
CA PRO A 74 -1.62 -14.51 -1.07
C PRO A 74 -0.89 -14.12 0.20
N ALA A 75 -1.39 -14.66 1.32
CA ALA A 75 -0.75 -14.55 2.62
C ALA A 75 -0.63 -15.94 3.21
N ILE A 76 0.41 -16.15 4.02
CA ILE A 76 0.64 -17.42 4.68
C ILE A 76 0.15 -17.31 6.10
N GLU A 77 -0.75 -18.22 6.49
CA GLU A 77 -1.22 -18.33 7.84
C GLU A 77 -0.73 -19.65 8.44
N VAL A 78 -0.17 -19.58 9.64
CA VAL A 78 0.31 -20.78 10.34
C VAL A 78 -0.64 -21.05 11.52
N ARG A 79 -1.34 -22.19 11.45
CA ARG A 79 -2.22 -22.64 12.54
C ARG A 79 -1.85 -24.07 12.89
N HIS A 80 -1.69 -24.34 14.18
CA HIS A 80 -1.38 -25.70 14.68
C HIS A 80 -0.16 -26.33 13.99
N GLY A 81 0.85 -25.51 13.66
CA GLY A 81 2.05 -25.98 12.99
C GLY A 81 1.89 -26.24 11.48
N GLN A 82 0.71 -26.01 10.94
CA GLN A 82 0.44 -26.21 9.51
C GLN A 82 0.35 -24.86 8.81
N ARG A 83 0.91 -24.79 7.60
CA ARG A 83 0.80 -23.63 6.74
C ARG A 83 -0.48 -23.73 5.92
N SER A 84 -1.26 -22.68 5.93
CA SER A 84 -2.38 -22.51 5.01
C SER A 84 -2.26 -21.18 4.28
N TYR A 85 -2.85 -21.12 3.09
CA TYR A 85 -2.85 -19.90 2.30
C TYR A 85 -4.19 -19.23 2.42
N THR A 86 -4.15 -17.92 2.62
CA THR A 86 -5.32 -17.06 2.57
C THR A 86 -4.99 -15.90 1.63
N THR A 87 -5.95 -15.02 1.41
CA THR A 87 -5.71 -13.80 0.64
C THR A 87 -5.96 -12.59 1.52
N ILE A 88 -5.19 -11.55 1.28
CA ILE A 88 -5.38 -10.24 1.91
C ILE A 88 -5.45 -9.17 0.82
N PRO A 89 -6.22 -8.10 1.05
CA PRO A 89 -6.26 -7.02 0.08
C PRO A 89 -4.96 -6.23 0.06
N LEU A 90 -4.58 -5.78 -1.13
CA LEU A 90 -3.49 -4.83 -1.34
C LEU A 90 -4.04 -3.66 -2.14
N GLY A 91 -3.88 -2.46 -1.64
CA GLY A 91 -4.18 -1.25 -2.38
C GLY A 91 -2.92 -0.68 -2.99
N ILE A 92 -3.01 -0.31 -4.25
CA ILE A 92 -1.95 0.39 -4.97
C ILE A 92 -2.55 1.69 -5.49
N ILE A 93 -1.96 2.81 -5.13
CA ILE A 93 -2.40 4.11 -5.60
C ILE A 93 -1.27 4.72 -6.40
N LEU A 94 -1.57 5.05 -7.65
CA LEU A 94 -0.62 5.67 -8.57
C LEU A 94 -0.99 7.13 -8.73
N THR A 95 -0.15 8.01 -8.21
CA THR A 95 -0.26 9.44 -8.46
C THR A 95 0.67 9.81 -9.61
N GLN A 96 0.72 11.09 -9.97
CA GLN A 96 1.63 11.53 -11.03
C GLN A 96 3.10 11.26 -10.70
N ASP A 97 3.47 11.40 -9.43
CA ASP A 97 4.87 11.37 -9.00
C ASP A 97 5.20 10.27 -8.01
N GLU A 98 4.20 9.61 -7.40
CA GLU A 98 4.43 8.64 -6.34
C GLU A 98 3.64 7.36 -6.55
N ILE A 99 4.07 6.29 -5.88
CA ILE A 99 3.33 5.05 -5.75
C ILE A 99 3.08 4.83 -4.26
N VAL A 100 1.82 4.58 -3.91
CA VAL A 100 1.44 4.25 -2.53
C VAL A 100 0.92 2.82 -2.50
N THR A 101 1.46 2.01 -1.61
CA THR A 101 0.91 0.67 -1.36
C THR A 101 0.35 0.62 0.05
N VAL A 102 -0.82 0.01 0.21
CA VAL A 102 -1.50 -0.11 1.49
C VAL A 102 -1.87 -1.57 1.71
N CYS A 103 -1.42 -2.12 2.83
CA CYS A 103 -1.70 -3.50 3.18
C CYS A 103 -1.95 -3.59 4.69
N SER A 104 -2.81 -4.52 5.10
CA SER A 104 -3.14 -4.71 6.52
C SER A 104 -2.02 -5.36 7.31
N GLU A 105 -1.08 -6.03 6.64
CA GLU A 105 0.06 -6.67 7.28
C GLU A 105 1.27 -6.67 6.37
N ALA A 106 2.46 -6.87 6.94
CA ALA A 106 3.67 -6.99 6.15
C ALA A 106 3.61 -8.24 5.29
N THR A 107 4.04 -8.13 4.03
CA THR A 107 4.02 -9.25 3.11
C THR A 107 5.34 -9.37 2.37
N PRO A 108 5.87 -10.61 2.20
CA PRO A 108 7.10 -10.83 1.45
C PRO A 108 6.98 -10.41 -0.02
N ILE A 109 5.77 -10.36 -0.58
CA ILE A 109 5.57 -9.98 -1.97
C ILE A 109 6.07 -8.55 -2.24
N LEU A 110 5.78 -7.62 -1.33
CA LEU A 110 6.22 -6.23 -1.50
C LEU A 110 7.73 -6.07 -1.36
N SER A 111 8.39 -6.91 -0.60
CA SER A 111 9.83 -6.82 -0.43
C SER A 111 10.64 -7.25 -1.68
N GLN A 112 9.97 -7.82 -2.67
CA GLN A 112 10.59 -8.26 -3.92
C GLN A 112 10.53 -7.21 -5.03
N PHE A 113 9.92 -6.08 -4.75
CA PHE A 113 9.82 -4.99 -5.72
C PHE A 113 10.87 -3.90 -5.54
#